data_2e6299048c19d22544cd92c0c408a94f
#
_entry.id   2e6299048c19d22544cd92c0c408a94f
#
_cell.length_a   1.000
_cell.length_b   1.000
_cell.length_c   1.000
_cell.angle_alpha   90.00
_cell.angle_beta   90.00
_cell.angle_gamma   90.00
#
_symmetry.space_group_name_H-M   'P 1'
#
loop_
_entity.id
_entity.type
_entity.pdbx_description
1 polymer ?
#
loop_
_entity_poly.entity_id
_entity_poly.type
_entity_poly.pdbx_seq_one_letter_code
_entity_poly.pdbx_strand_id
1 'polypeptide(L)'
;MQFKDVIGQQEVKQRLVGSVDRGRISHAQLFTGDEGVGALPLAIAYAQYLNCPHRHDGDSCGVCPSCHQIGQLAHPDLHFVFPVNTPKGKSSSEKPLSNQFMPLWRDQVASTGGYFNEQMWYETIAIDNKQGNISTFEADEIIRALSFKAFESEYKVVLIWLPERMNVQAA
;
A
#
# COMPACT_ATOMS: atom_id res chain seq x y z
N MET A 1 5.85 -2.22 9.89
CA MET A 1 5.93 -3.60 9.31
C MET A 1 7.32 -3.77 8.71
N GLN A 2 8.07 -4.76 9.15
CA GLN A 2 9.41 -5.08 8.69
C GLN A 2 9.39 -6.37 7.85
N PHE A 3 10.45 -6.67 7.11
CA PHE A 3 10.52 -7.93 6.35
C PHE A 3 10.43 -9.17 7.26
N LYS A 4 10.94 -9.10 8.50
CA LYS A 4 10.82 -10.19 9.46
C LYS A 4 9.38 -10.49 9.87
N ASP A 5 8.47 -9.52 9.77
CA ASP A 5 7.06 -9.67 10.12
C ASP A 5 6.26 -10.36 9.00
N VAL A 6 6.82 -10.41 7.78
CA VAL A 6 6.18 -11.03 6.62
C VAL A 6 6.46 -12.53 6.60
N ILE A 7 5.41 -13.34 6.52
CA ILE A 7 5.52 -14.80 6.52
C ILE A 7 6.14 -15.30 5.21
N GLY A 8 7.19 -16.10 5.30
CA GLY A 8 7.86 -16.68 4.13
C GLY A 8 8.51 -15.66 3.20
N GLN A 9 8.43 -15.89 1.89
CA GLN A 9 8.91 -15.00 0.81
C GLN A 9 10.40 -14.64 0.86
N GLN A 10 11.26 -15.51 1.39
CA GLN A 10 12.68 -15.21 1.63
C GLN A 10 13.44 -14.81 0.37
N GLU A 11 13.19 -15.52 -0.73
CA GLU A 11 13.84 -15.22 -2.00
C GLU A 11 13.45 -13.85 -2.54
N VAL A 12 12.16 -13.50 -2.45
CA VAL A 12 11.66 -12.19 -2.90
C VAL A 12 12.22 -11.08 -2.02
N LYS A 13 12.23 -11.27 -0.69
CA LYS A 13 12.84 -10.33 0.26
C LYS A 13 14.32 -10.07 -0.09
N GLN A 14 15.10 -11.11 -0.31
CA GLN A 14 16.51 -10.98 -0.68
C GLN A 14 16.70 -10.24 -2.01
N ARG A 15 15.84 -10.48 -3.00
CA ARG A 15 15.87 -9.74 -4.27
C ARG A 15 15.57 -8.25 -4.08
N LEU A 16 14.55 -7.93 -3.27
CA LEU A 16 14.18 -6.55 -2.96
C LEU A 16 15.30 -5.82 -2.22
N VAL A 17 15.85 -6.42 -1.17
CA VAL A 17 17.01 -5.90 -0.44
C VAL A 17 18.18 -5.66 -1.39
N GLY A 18 18.55 -6.67 -2.17
CA GLY A 18 19.66 -6.56 -3.10
C GLY A 18 19.44 -5.52 -4.23
N SER A 19 18.19 -5.20 -4.58
CA SER A 19 17.91 -4.12 -5.54
C SER A 19 18.18 -2.75 -4.94
N VAL A 20 17.80 -2.56 -3.68
CA VAL A 20 18.04 -1.33 -2.93
C VAL A 20 19.54 -1.13 -2.68
N ASP A 21 20.24 -2.15 -2.21
CA ASP A 21 21.67 -2.09 -1.92
C ASP A 21 22.53 -1.76 -3.15
N ARG A 22 22.06 -2.15 -4.32
CA ARG A 22 22.71 -1.82 -5.60
C ARG A 22 22.24 -0.50 -6.22
N GLY A 23 21.34 0.23 -5.56
CA GLY A 23 20.74 1.45 -6.11
C GLY A 23 19.90 1.21 -7.38
N ARG A 24 19.38 0.00 -7.59
CA ARG A 24 18.59 -0.38 -8.76
C ARG A 24 17.12 -0.57 -8.40
N ILE A 25 16.48 0.52 -8.05
CA ILE A 25 15.07 0.53 -7.67
C ILE A 25 14.24 0.88 -8.92
N SER A 26 13.37 -0.03 -9.33
CA SER A 26 12.46 0.22 -10.46
C SER A 26 11.38 1.21 -10.06
N HIS A 27 11.02 2.13 -10.96
CA HIS A 27 9.96 3.12 -10.75
C HIS A 27 8.58 2.47 -10.55
N ALA A 28 8.32 1.34 -11.22
CA ALA A 28 7.11 0.55 -11.06
C ALA A 28 7.47 -0.92 -10.83
N GLN A 29 6.83 -1.54 -9.85
CA GLN A 29 7.04 -2.94 -9.49
C GLN A 29 5.68 -3.61 -9.28
N LEU A 30 5.48 -4.76 -9.89
CA LEU A 30 4.27 -5.55 -9.76
C LEU A 30 4.55 -6.76 -8.86
N PHE A 31 3.81 -6.86 -7.76
CA PHE A 31 3.82 -8.01 -6.86
C PHE A 31 2.65 -8.92 -7.23
N THR A 32 2.94 -10.10 -7.74
CA THR A 32 1.94 -11.08 -8.16
C THR A 32 2.05 -12.36 -7.35
N GLY A 33 0.92 -13.01 -7.12
CA GLY A 33 0.86 -14.29 -6.43
C GLY A 33 -0.58 -14.65 -6.07
N ASP A 34 -0.77 -15.85 -5.55
CA ASP A 34 -2.06 -16.31 -5.10
C ASP A 34 -2.56 -15.49 -3.90
N GLU A 35 -3.87 -15.56 -3.67
CA GLU A 35 -4.47 -14.92 -2.49
C GLU A 35 -3.83 -15.45 -1.19
N GLY A 36 -3.53 -14.55 -0.27
CA GLY A 36 -2.89 -14.90 1.00
C GLY A 36 -1.37 -15.07 0.95
N VAL A 37 -0.72 -14.98 -0.21
CA VAL A 37 0.75 -15.11 -0.35
C VAL A 37 1.54 -14.00 0.36
N GLY A 38 0.88 -12.95 0.80
CA GLY A 38 1.50 -11.85 1.54
C GLY A 38 2.06 -10.72 0.66
N ALA A 39 1.50 -10.49 -0.53
CA ALA A 39 1.94 -9.42 -1.42
C ALA A 39 1.81 -8.02 -0.77
N LEU A 40 0.69 -7.74 -0.10
CA LEU A 40 0.45 -6.45 0.56
C LEU A 40 1.42 -6.21 1.74
N PRO A 41 1.54 -7.11 2.73
CA PRO A 41 2.51 -6.92 3.81
C PRO A 41 3.95 -6.82 3.30
N LEU A 42 4.31 -7.57 2.26
CA LEU A 42 5.63 -7.48 1.63
C LEU A 42 5.87 -6.10 1.00
N ALA A 43 4.87 -5.54 0.30
CA ALA A 43 4.96 -4.22 -0.30
C ALA A 43 5.09 -3.11 0.76
N ILE A 44 4.35 -3.22 1.89
CA ILE A 44 4.47 -2.28 3.01
C ILE A 44 5.86 -2.38 3.66
N ALA A 45 6.36 -3.60 3.90
CA ALA A 45 7.70 -3.81 4.45
C ALA A 45 8.79 -3.27 3.52
N TYR A 46 8.62 -3.44 2.21
CA TYR A 46 9.54 -2.89 1.22
C TYR A 46 9.52 -1.35 1.20
N ALA A 47 8.35 -0.72 1.27
CA ALA A 47 8.23 0.73 1.38
C ALA A 47 8.93 1.25 2.66
N GLN A 48 8.80 0.53 3.77
CA GLN A 48 9.51 0.86 5.01
C GLN A 48 11.02 0.68 4.87
N TYR A 49 11.47 -0.38 4.20
CA TYR A 49 12.89 -0.62 3.95
C TYR A 49 13.48 0.48 3.06
N LEU A 50 12.80 0.87 1.99
CA LEU A 50 13.22 1.95 1.07
C LEU A 50 13.47 3.26 1.81
N ASN A 51 12.57 3.62 2.70
CA ASN A 51 12.58 4.92 3.39
C ASN A 51 13.22 4.88 4.80
N CYS A 52 13.82 3.76 5.19
CA CYS A 52 14.56 3.67 6.44
C CYS A 52 15.99 4.15 6.26
N PRO A 53 16.42 5.25 6.92
CA PRO A 53 17.81 5.72 6.83
C PRO A 53 18.81 4.84 7.59
N HIS A 54 18.33 3.94 8.46
CA HIS A 54 19.15 3.09 9.33
C HIS A 54 18.92 1.61 9.06
N ARG A 55 18.89 1.22 7.77
CA ARG A 55 18.77 -0.18 7.35
C ARG A 55 19.97 -1.00 7.86
N HIS A 56 19.71 -2.20 8.33
CA HIS A 56 20.74 -3.15 8.74
C HIS A 56 20.21 -4.59 8.64
N ASP A 57 21.09 -5.55 8.49
CA ASP A 57 20.79 -6.99 8.47
C ASP A 57 19.70 -7.38 7.45
N GLY A 58 19.63 -6.64 6.33
CA GLY A 58 18.63 -6.88 5.27
C GLY A 58 17.20 -6.47 5.64
N ASP A 59 17.03 -5.62 6.69
CA ASP A 59 15.72 -5.11 7.09
C ASP A 59 15.79 -3.63 7.50
N SER A 60 14.63 -3.00 7.63
CA SER A 60 14.48 -1.67 8.21
C SER A 60 14.74 -1.72 9.72
N CYS A 61 15.20 -0.62 10.32
CA CYS A 61 15.52 -0.60 11.75
C CYS A 61 14.29 -0.73 12.68
N GLY A 62 13.10 -0.40 12.20
CA GLY A 62 11.83 -0.49 12.94
C GLY A 62 11.62 0.60 14.02
N VAL A 63 12.62 1.42 14.31
CA VAL A 63 12.58 2.37 15.44
C VAL A 63 12.74 3.84 15.07
N CYS A 64 13.21 4.15 13.86
CA CYS A 64 13.35 5.55 13.44
C CYS A 64 11.98 6.18 13.14
N PRO A 65 11.89 7.52 13.09
CA PRO A 65 10.62 8.21 12.83
C PRO A 65 9.92 7.72 11.56
N SER A 66 10.65 7.55 10.45
CA SER A 66 10.08 7.03 9.19
C SER A 66 9.52 5.62 9.36
N CYS A 67 10.24 4.70 10.03
CA CYS A 67 9.73 3.35 10.32
C CYS A 67 8.46 3.39 11.18
N HIS A 68 8.39 4.29 12.17
CA HIS A 68 7.21 4.47 13.01
C HIS A 68 6.01 4.94 12.20
N GLN A 69 6.18 5.98 11.38
CA GLN A 69 5.11 6.54 10.56
C GLN A 69 4.63 5.53 9.51
N ILE A 70 5.54 4.82 8.84
CA ILE A 70 5.18 3.78 7.87
C ILE A 70 4.50 2.61 8.56
N GLY A 71 4.97 2.20 9.73
CA GLY A 71 4.33 1.16 10.54
C GLY A 71 2.88 1.49 10.92
N GLN A 72 2.56 2.76 11.07
CA GLN A 72 1.21 3.28 11.32
C GLN A 72 0.44 3.63 10.03
N LEU A 73 1.01 3.37 8.84
CA LEU A 73 0.47 3.78 7.53
C LEU A 73 0.11 5.27 7.48
N ALA A 74 0.96 6.11 8.08
CA ALA A 74 0.75 7.55 8.24
C ALA A 74 1.92 8.41 7.74
N HIS A 75 2.88 7.81 7.02
CA HIS A 75 4.01 8.54 6.47
C HIS A 75 3.57 9.44 5.30
N PRO A 76 4.00 10.72 5.25
CA PRO A 76 3.57 11.67 4.23
C PRO A 76 3.96 11.28 2.79
N ASP A 77 5.05 10.52 2.63
CA ASP A 77 5.51 10.04 1.33
C ASP A 77 5.06 8.61 1.00
N LEU A 78 4.13 8.04 1.78
CA LEU A 78 3.52 6.74 1.52
C LEU A 78 2.02 6.90 1.28
N HIS A 79 1.60 6.62 0.07
CA HIS A 79 0.20 6.72 -0.36
C HIS A 79 -0.36 5.33 -0.63
N PHE A 80 -1.63 5.13 -0.28
CA PHE A 80 -2.35 3.89 -0.54
C PHE A 80 -3.51 4.14 -1.49
N VAL A 81 -3.66 3.24 -2.43
CA VAL A 81 -4.78 3.18 -3.37
C VAL A 81 -5.35 1.78 -3.33
N PHE A 82 -6.64 1.69 -3.14
CA PHE A 82 -7.34 0.41 -3.05
C PHE A 82 -8.78 0.57 -3.55
N PRO A 83 -9.42 -0.53 -3.99
CA PRO A 83 -10.77 -0.44 -4.53
C PRO A 83 -11.78 -0.04 -3.46
N VAL A 84 -12.62 0.93 -3.79
CA VAL A 84 -13.69 1.46 -2.95
C VAL A 84 -15.00 1.59 -3.72
N ASN A 85 -16.10 1.73 -3.01
CA ASN A 85 -17.41 2.08 -3.56
C ASN A 85 -18.22 2.82 -2.49
N THR A 86 -19.35 3.40 -2.89
CA THR A 86 -20.27 4.08 -1.96
C THR A 86 -20.87 3.06 -0.99
N PRO A 87 -20.69 3.23 0.35
CA PRO A 87 -21.27 2.36 1.36
C PRO A 87 -22.81 2.29 1.24
N LYS A 88 -23.37 1.19 1.73
CA LYS A 88 -24.82 0.98 1.74
C LYS A 88 -25.55 2.09 2.52
N GLY A 89 -26.65 2.56 1.97
CA GLY A 89 -27.48 3.59 2.63
C GLY A 89 -26.89 5.01 2.55
N LYS A 90 -25.72 5.19 1.96
CA LYS A 90 -25.19 6.51 1.64
C LYS A 90 -25.43 6.85 0.17
N SER A 91 -25.89 8.07 -0.08
CA SER A 91 -25.89 8.67 -1.41
C SER A 91 -24.78 9.67 -1.46
N SER A 92 -23.88 9.54 -2.44
CA SER A 92 -22.83 10.53 -2.69
C SER A 92 -22.94 11.00 -4.13
N SER A 93 -22.96 12.29 -4.32
CA SER A 93 -22.82 12.91 -5.65
C SER A 93 -21.38 12.79 -6.16
N GLU A 94 -20.43 12.55 -5.26
CA GLU A 94 -19.01 12.38 -5.56
C GLU A 94 -18.62 10.90 -5.50
N LYS A 95 -17.71 10.49 -6.37
CA LYS A 95 -17.15 9.15 -6.34
C LYS A 95 -16.24 9.01 -5.13
N PRO A 96 -16.34 7.90 -4.37
CA PRO A 96 -15.50 7.68 -3.22
C PRO A 96 -14.03 7.50 -3.65
N LEU A 97 -13.11 7.99 -2.81
CA LEU A 97 -11.67 7.86 -2.96
C LEU A 97 -11.07 7.06 -1.81
N SER A 98 -9.94 6.38 -2.04
CA SER A 98 -9.24 5.57 -1.05
C SER A 98 -8.91 6.34 0.22
N ASN A 99 -8.52 7.60 0.11
CA ASN A 99 -8.16 8.45 1.24
C ASN A 99 -9.29 8.63 2.27
N GLN A 100 -10.55 8.58 1.85
CA GLN A 100 -11.71 8.69 2.73
C GLN A 100 -11.88 7.44 3.63
N PHE A 101 -11.29 6.32 3.24
CA PHE A 101 -11.36 5.03 3.95
C PHE A 101 -10.05 4.69 4.68
N MET A 102 -9.07 5.58 4.70
CA MET A 102 -7.77 5.34 5.35
C MET A 102 -7.86 4.91 6.83
N PRO A 103 -8.77 5.42 7.66
CA PRO A 103 -8.91 4.91 9.03
C PRO A 103 -9.27 3.41 9.05
N LEU A 104 -10.25 2.99 8.27
CA LEU A 104 -10.65 1.58 8.16
C LEU A 104 -9.54 0.71 7.55
N TRP A 105 -8.80 1.25 6.58
CA TRP A 105 -7.65 0.57 5.99
C TRP A 105 -6.54 0.29 7.01
N ARG A 106 -6.21 1.29 7.84
CA ARG A 106 -5.23 1.14 8.92
C ARG A 106 -5.65 0.07 9.92
N ASP A 107 -6.90 0.09 10.35
CA ASP A 107 -7.46 -0.89 11.28
C ASP A 107 -7.44 -2.30 10.67
N GLN A 108 -7.82 -2.43 9.39
CA GLN A 108 -7.79 -3.70 8.67
C GLN A 108 -6.37 -4.26 8.57
N VAL A 109 -5.40 -3.44 8.14
CA VAL A 109 -3.99 -3.86 8.06
C VAL A 109 -3.44 -4.19 9.44
N ALA A 110 -3.75 -3.40 10.47
CA ALA A 110 -3.26 -3.63 11.82
C ALA A 110 -3.80 -4.93 12.43
N SER A 111 -5.09 -5.22 12.24
CA SER A 111 -5.74 -6.41 12.81
C SER A 111 -5.36 -7.71 12.11
N THR A 112 -5.05 -7.66 10.80
CA THR A 112 -4.75 -8.85 9.99
C THR A 112 -3.28 -9.00 9.62
N GLY A 113 -2.43 -8.03 9.98
CA GLY A 113 -1.06 -7.98 9.50
C GLY A 113 -0.94 -7.77 7.99
N GLY A 114 -1.98 -7.27 7.34
CA GLY A 114 -2.07 -7.12 5.89
C GLY A 114 -2.47 -8.40 5.14
N TYR A 115 -2.81 -9.48 5.85
CA TYR A 115 -3.31 -10.74 5.27
C TYR A 115 -4.84 -10.76 5.28
N PHE A 116 -5.44 -10.15 4.29
CA PHE A 116 -6.88 -10.16 4.07
C PHE A 116 -7.18 -10.13 2.57
N ASN A 117 -8.36 -10.55 2.20
CA ASN A 117 -8.81 -10.60 0.82
C ASN A 117 -9.78 -9.45 0.48
N GLU A 118 -10.15 -9.41 -0.78
CA GLU A 118 -11.06 -8.42 -1.33
C GLU A 118 -12.42 -8.43 -0.62
N GLN A 119 -12.97 -9.61 -0.33
CA GLN A 119 -14.26 -9.74 0.33
C GLN A 119 -14.23 -9.17 1.76
N MET A 120 -13.21 -9.51 2.55
CA MET A 120 -13.03 -8.96 3.91
C MET A 120 -12.95 -7.44 3.88
N TRP A 121 -12.27 -6.88 2.89
CA TRP A 121 -12.19 -5.44 2.72
C TRP A 121 -13.56 -4.82 2.40
N TYR A 122 -14.32 -5.42 1.50
CA TYR A 122 -15.66 -4.94 1.12
C TYR A 122 -16.66 -5.01 2.27
N GLU A 123 -16.56 -6.02 3.12
CA GLU A 123 -17.32 -6.12 4.36
C GLU A 123 -16.95 -4.98 5.33
N THR A 124 -15.66 -4.69 5.48
CA THR A 124 -15.15 -3.60 6.34
C THR A 124 -15.65 -2.23 5.92
N ILE A 125 -15.70 -1.95 4.61
CA ILE A 125 -16.21 -0.66 4.09
C ILE A 125 -17.73 -0.67 3.83
N ALA A 126 -18.42 -1.75 4.16
CA ALA A 126 -19.88 -1.91 4.08
C ALA A 126 -20.46 -1.64 2.68
N ILE A 127 -19.82 -2.13 1.62
CA ILE A 127 -20.34 -1.99 0.24
C ILE A 127 -21.17 -3.19 -0.21
N ASP A 128 -21.32 -4.20 0.65
CA ASP A 128 -22.11 -5.42 0.42
C ASP A 128 -21.71 -6.15 -0.89
N ASN A 129 -22.72 -6.38 -1.76
CA ASN A 129 -22.54 -7.06 -3.05
C ASN A 129 -22.01 -6.14 -4.18
N LYS A 130 -21.66 -4.89 -3.86
CA LYS A 130 -21.05 -4.00 -4.86
C LYS A 130 -19.58 -4.34 -5.00
N GLN A 131 -19.11 -4.32 -6.23
CA GLN A 131 -17.68 -4.41 -6.50
C GLN A 131 -17.00 -3.06 -6.25
N GLY A 132 -15.90 -3.06 -5.52
CA GLY A 132 -15.04 -1.90 -5.41
C GLY A 132 -14.30 -1.63 -6.73
N ASN A 133 -13.98 -0.39 -6.99
CA ASN A 133 -13.15 -0.01 -8.12
C ASN A 133 -12.17 1.10 -7.74
N ILE A 134 -11.12 1.23 -8.53
CA ILE A 134 -10.16 2.34 -8.50
C ILE A 134 -10.54 3.23 -9.68
N SER A 135 -11.10 4.41 -9.38
CA SER A 135 -11.68 5.30 -10.39
C SER A 135 -10.61 6.16 -11.07
N THR A 136 -11.00 6.84 -12.17
CA THR A 136 -10.15 7.84 -12.83
C THR A 136 -9.79 9.01 -11.91
N PHE A 137 -10.67 9.38 -10.98
CA PHE A 137 -10.38 10.41 -9.98
C PHE A 137 -9.25 9.99 -9.00
N GLU A 138 -9.15 8.69 -8.71
CA GLU A 138 -8.03 8.16 -7.94
C GLU A 138 -6.71 8.27 -8.71
N ALA A 139 -6.74 8.03 -10.04
CA ALA A 139 -5.57 8.21 -10.90
C ALA A 139 -5.10 9.69 -10.92
N ASP A 140 -6.03 10.64 -10.98
CA ASP A 140 -5.70 12.06 -10.89
C ASP A 140 -5.03 12.42 -9.56
N GLU A 141 -5.52 11.86 -8.44
CA GLU A 141 -4.90 12.04 -7.12
C GLU A 141 -3.50 11.41 -7.04
N ILE A 142 -3.29 10.23 -7.64
CA ILE A 142 -1.97 9.59 -7.75
C ILE A 142 -0.99 10.49 -8.52
N ILE A 143 -1.39 10.95 -9.70
CA ILE A 143 -0.57 11.84 -10.53
C ILE A 143 -0.22 13.10 -9.76
N ARG A 144 -1.21 13.69 -9.08
CA ARG A 144 -1.01 14.87 -8.24
C ARG A 144 -0.02 14.59 -7.10
N ALA A 145 -0.19 13.47 -6.38
CA ALA A 145 0.72 13.09 -5.31
C ALA A 145 2.17 12.93 -5.83
N LEU A 146 2.34 12.27 -6.98
CA LEU A 146 3.66 12.01 -7.58
C LEU A 146 4.29 13.26 -8.20
N SER A 147 3.52 14.30 -8.56
CA SER A 147 4.06 15.54 -9.12
C SER A 147 4.86 16.39 -8.12
N PHE A 148 4.65 16.19 -6.82
CA PHE A 148 5.42 16.86 -5.77
C PHE A 148 6.64 16.03 -5.37
N LYS A 149 7.72 16.69 -4.99
CA LYS A 149 8.89 16.02 -4.39
C LYS A 149 8.50 15.30 -3.10
N ALA A 150 9.26 14.28 -2.73
CA ALA A 150 9.14 13.65 -1.43
C ALA A 150 9.37 14.70 -0.31
N PHE A 151 8.61 14.57 0.78
CA PHE A 151 8.59 15.54 1.87
C PHE A 151 9.67 15.27 2.91
N GLU A 152 9.75 14.03 3.39
CA GLU A 152 10.68 13.64 4.46
C GLU A 152 11.62 12.49 4.03
N SER A 153 11.25 11.73 3.00
CA SER A 153 11.95 10.52 2.59
C SER A 153 12.72 10.69 1.29
N GLU A 154 13.60 9.74 1.01
CA GLU A 154 14.29 9.64 -0.28
C GLU A 154 13.33 9.27 -1.42
N TYR A 155 12.34 8.42 -1.11
CA TYR A 155 11.36 7.91 -2.09
C TYR A 155 9.93 8.27 -1.69
N LYS A 156 9.17 8.72 -2.67
CA LYS A 156 7.72 8.76 -2.58
C LYS A 156 7.17 7.45 -3.13
N VAL A 157 6.35 6.78 -2.34
CA VAL A 157 5.83 5.44 -2.65
C VAL A 157 4.32 5.48 -2.75
N VAL A 158 3.78 4.93 -3.83
CA VAL A 158 2.35 4.67 -3.97
C VAL A 158 2.15 3.16 -4.03
N LEU A 159 1.37 2.62 -3.09
CA LEU A 159 0.98 1.22 -3.06
C LEU A 159 -0.45 1.09 -3.59
N ILE A 160 -0.59 0.45 -4.74
CA ILE A 160 -1.88 0.16 -5.35
C ILE A 160 -2.22 -1.30 -5.05
N TRP A 161 -3.23 -1.51 -4.21
CA TRP A 161 -3.72 -2.84 -3.89
C TRP A 161 -4.86 -3.21 -4.83
N LEU A 162 -4.80 -4.42 -5.42
CA LEU A 162 -5.72 -4.93 -6.44
C LEU A 162 -5.78 -4.01 -7.68
N PRO A 163 -4.64 -3.78 -8.38
CA PRO A 163 -4.61 -2.91 -9.56
C PRO A 163 -5.53 -3.39 -10.69
N GLU A 164 -5.91 -4.66 -10.73
CA GLU A 164 -6.90 -5.22 -11.66
C GLU A 164 -8.31 -4.65 -11.47
N ARG A 165 -8.56 -3.95 -10.37
CA ARG A 165 -9.80 -3.19 -10.10
C ARG A 165 -9.74 -1.75 -10.60
N MET A 166 -8.65 -1.35 -11.26
CA MET A 166 -8.59 -0.04 -11.92
C MET A 166 -9.57 0.02 -13.09
N ASN A 167 -10.25 1.15 -13.22
CA ASN A 167 -11.00 1.46 -14.43
C ASN A 167 -10.01 1.52 -15.60
N VAL A 168 -10.40 0.99 -16.76
CA VAL A 168 -9.57 0.98 -17.98
C VAL A 168 -9.05 2.37 -18.36
N GLN A 169 -9.79 3.43 -18.01
CA GLN A 169 -9.36 4.82 -18.24
C GLN A 169 -8.42 5.35 -17.14
N ALA A 170 -8.31 4.63 -16.02
CA ALA A 170 -7.44 4.99 -14.88
C ALA A 170 -6.08 4.27 -14.92
N ALA A 171 -5.99 3.17 -15.68
CA ALA A 171 -4.80 2.40 -15.92
C ALA A 171 -4.01 3.00 -17.11
#